data_e9be3678f0e29e01b8b491a18c2b19a1
#
_entry.id   e9be3678f0e29e01b8b491a18c2b19a1
#
_cell.length_a   1.000
_cell.length_b   1.000
_cell.length_c   1.000
_cell.angle_alpha   90.00
_cell.angle_beta   90.00
_cell.angle_gamma   90.00
#
_symmetry.space_group_name_H-M   'P 1'
#
loop_
_entity.id
_entity.type
_entity.pdbx_description
1 polymer ?
#
loop_
_entity_poly.entity_id
_entity_poly.type
_entity_poly.pdbx_seq_one_letter_code
_entity_poly.pdbx_strand_id
1 'polypeptide(L)'
;MRVVVLTTSWPRGESDFSGRFVADAVERLRARGVEIEVLAPGDYRDYGLAYGGGMAANLRRRPWAAPLLLLSMLRSVRRAARSADLVHAHWLLTAAVARFAGKPVVVTLHGSGSAGGFSDVELARKRPGLVRMLFRRASGVICVSETVAAALRTAGIEVVVIPNGVRIPDEVGAPAEPPEVLYVGRLSPEKNVDTLVDAVGDLGLVVAGDGPLRHLVPDALGAVPHAEVERLLERATVVVAPCEREGFGLAAAEAMAFGRPVVAAAGGALLELVADEETGLLVPPRDAQALRAAVQRLLADAGLRERLGAEARTRARERFGWDAVIDRTLAVYREALAR
;
A
#
# COMPACT_ATOMS: atom_id res chain seq x y z
N MET A 1 -19.75 -15.82 8.25
CA MET A 1 -18.97 -14.91 9.12
C MET A 1 -19.24 -13.50 8.68
N ARG A 2 -19.65 -12.64 9.62
CA ARG A 2 -19.93 -11.23 9.36
C ARG A 2 -18.82 -10.35 9.96
N VAL A 3 -18.21 -9.51 9.14
CA VAL A 3 -17.06 -8.66 9.50
C VAL A 3 -17.40 -7.19 9.27
N VAL A 4 -17.07 -6.34 10.23
CA VAL A 4 -17.08 -4.88 10.03
C VAL A 4 -15.66 -4.44 9.68
N VAL A 5 -15.48 -3.85 8.51
CA VAL A 5 -14.22 -3.22 8.11
C VAL A 5 -14.26 -1.73 8.45
N LEU A 6 -13.37 -1.28 9.33
CA LEU A 6 -13.23 0.14 9.69
C LEU A 6 -11.97 0.72 9.06
N THR A 7 -12.14 1.74 8.23
CA THR A 7 -11.04 2.35 7.46
C THR A 7 -11.10 3.88 7.45
N THR A 8 -9.94 4.52 7.34
CA THR A 8 -9.82 5.99 7.15
C THR A 8 -9.66 6.40 5.70
N SER A 9 -9.60 5.44 4.78
CA SER A 9 -9.38 5.67 3.36
C SER A 9 -10.19 4.68 2.54
N TRP A 10 -10.96 5.20 1.59
CA TRP A 10 -11.81 4.41 0.68
C TRP A 10 -11.94 5.15 -0.65
N PRO A 11 -11.91 4.47 -1.80
CA PRO A 11 -12.02 5.13 -3.09
C PRO A 11 -13.41 5.75 -3.28
N ARG A 12 -13.48 6.99 -3.77
CA ARG A 12 -14.71 7.73 -4.08
C ARG A 12 -15.15 7.59 -5.53
N GLY A 13 -14.32 6.97 -6.36
CA GLY A 13 -14.54 6.77 -7.78
C GLY A 13 -13.40 5.99 -8.40
N GLU A 14 -13.48 5.72 -9.70
CA GLU A 14 -12.54 4.86 -10.41
C GLU A 14 -11.10 5.39 -10.44
N SER A 15 -10.93 6.71 -10.49
CA SER A 15 -9.62 7.37 -10.48
C SER A 15 -9.09 7.66 -9.08
N ASP A 16 -9.85 7.34 -8.00
CA ASP A 16 -9.40 7.54 -6.62
C ASP A 16 -8.71 6.28 -6.12
N PHE A 17 -7.40 6.32 -6.03
CA PHE A 17 -6.57 5.23 -5.50
C PHE A 17 -6.51 5.17 -3.97
N SER A 18 -7.18 6.11 -3.27
CA SER A 18 -7.18 6.18 -1.81
C SER A 18 -7.84 4.96 -1.19
N GLY A 19 -7.06 4.05 -0.60
CA GLY A 19 -7.58 2.83 0.02
C GLY A 19 -8.09 1.78 -0.97
N ARG A 20 -7.75 1.88 -2.27
CA ARG A 20 -8.17 0.94 -3.31
C ARG A 20 -7.83 -0.50 -2.94
N PHE A 21 -6.62 -0.76 -2.47
CA PHE A 21 -6.19 -2.09 -2.03
C PHE A 21 -7.02 -2.64 -0.86
N VAL A 22 -7.64 -1.79 -0.02
CA VAL A 22 -8.59 -2.22 1.01
C VAL A 22 -9.92 -2.61 0.37
N ALA A 23 -10.39 -1.83 -0.61
CA ALA A 23 -11.62 -2.12 -1.34
C ALA A 23 -11.49 -3.44 -2.12
N ASP A 24 -10.38 -3.65 -2.82
CA ASP A 24 -10.11 -4.88 -3.56
C ASP A 24 -10.05 -6.11 -2.63
N ALA A 25 -9.42 -5.97 -1.45
CA ALA A 25 -9.42 -7.03 -0.44
C ALA A 25 -10.84 -7.35 0.08
N VAL A 26 -11.66 -6.34 0.30
CA VAL A 26 -13.06 -6.50 0.72
C VAL A 26 -13.88 -7.24 -0.34
N GLU A 27 -13.74 -6.88 -1.62
CA GLU A 27 -14.41 -7.58 -2.72
C GLU A 27 -14.02 -9.06 -2.79
N ARG A 28 -12.72 -9.36 -2.65
CA ARG A 28 -12.21 -10.73 -2.65
C ARG A 28 -12.67 -11.55 -1.44
N LEU A 29 -12.72 -10.94 -0.26
CA LEU A 29 -13.27 -11.58 0.93
C LEU A 29 -14.77 -11.88 0.79
N ARG A 30 -15.54 -10.95 0.19
CA ARG A 30 -16.95 -11.17 -0.13
C ARG A 30 -17.13 -12.34 -1.09
N ALA A 31 -16.29 -12.44 -2.12
CA ALA A 31 -16.29 -13.55 -3.07
C ALA A 31 -16.01 -14.91 -2.40
N ARG A 32 -15.32 -14.91 -1.23
CA ARG A 32 -15.09 -16.10 -0.40
C ARG A 32 -16.18 -16.33 0.66
N GLY A 33 -17.33 -15.66 0.55
CA GLY A 33 -18.49 -15.86 1.41
C GLY A 33 -18.45 -15.12 2.76
N VAL A 34 -17.60 -14.11 2.91
CA VAL A 34 -17.60 -13.24 4.10
C VAL A 34 -18.62 -12.12 3.89
N GLU A 35 -19.56 -11.97 4.81
CA GLU A 35 -20.44 -10.80 4.84
C GLU A 35 -19.69 -9.61 5.41
N ILE A 36 -19.51 -8.55 4.61
CA ILE A 36 -18.72 -7.38 5.03
C ILE A 36 -19.54 -6.11 4.99
N GLU A 37 -19.62 -5.45 6.14
CA GLU A 37 -20.07 -4.07 6.28
C GLU A 37 -18.83 -3.17 6.36
N VAL A 38 -18.73 -2.16 5.46
CA VAL A 38 -17.61 -1.22 5.43
C VAL A 38 -18.04 0.07 6.12
N LEU A 39 -17.20 0.55 7.04
CA LEU A 39 -17.28 1.86 7.65
C LEU A 39 -16.10 2.69 7.18
N ALA A 40 -16.34 3.48 6.16
CA ALA A 40 -15.39 4.41 5.54
C ALA A 40 -15.76 5.87 5.84
N PRO A 41 -14.93 6.84 5.46
CA PRO A 41 -15.33 8.25 5.49
C PRO A 41 -16.63 8.49 4.72
N GLY A 42 -17.62 9.05 5.39
CA GLY A 42 -19.01 9.16 4.89
C GLY A 42 -20.00 8.29 5.67
N ASP A 43 -19.62 7.07 6.11
CA ASP A 43 -20.41 6.21 6.98
C ASP A 43 -20.31 6.64 8.46
N TYR A 44 -19.26 7.39 8.78
CA TYR A 44 -19.10 8.17 10.00
C TYR A 44 -18.79 9.63 9.65
N ARG A 45 -19.11 10.57 10.55
CA ARG A 45 -18.76 11.99 10.32
C ARG A 45 -17.27 12.17 10.44
N ASP A 46 -16.60 12.43 9.33
CA ASP A 46 -15.15 12.66 9.24
C ASP A 46 -14.75 14.14 9.37
N TYR A 47 -15.72 15.05 9.40
CA TYR A 47 -15.54 16.51 9.53
C TYR A 47 -14.62 17.11 8.46
N GLY A 48 -14.58 16.50 7.27
CA GLY A 48 -13.72 16.91 6.16
C GLY A 48 -12.24 16.61 6.40
N LEU A 49 -11.92 15.61 7.23
CA LEU A 49 -10.55 15.23 7.58
C LEU A 49 -9.98 14.10 6.71
N ALA A 50 -10.84 13.32 6.03
CA ALA A 50 -10.40 12.09 5.36
C ALA A 50 -9.58 12.35 4.09
N TYR A 51 -9.91 13.36 3.32
CA TYR A 51 -9.34 13.60 2.00
C TYR A 51 -8.52 14.89 1.94
N GLY A 52 -7.86 15.17 0.83
CA GLY A 52 -7.09 16.40 0.65
C GLY A 52 -5.82 16.47 1.50
N GLY A 53 -4.95 15.49 1.43
CA GLY A 53 -3.68 15.43 2.19
C GLY A 53 -3.65 14.33 3.26
N GLY A 54 -4.80 13.69 3.49
CA GLY A 54 -4.95 12.56 4.41
C GLY A 54 -5.32 12.96 5.83
N MET A 55 -5.98 12.03 6.52
CA MET A 55 -6.57 12.26 7.85
C MET A 55 -5.54 12.74 8.90
N ALA A 56 -4.34 12.16 8.90
CA ALA A 56 -3.30 12.53 9.86
C ALA A 56 -2.80 13.97 9.67
N ALA A 57 -2.63 14.42 8.43
CA ALA A 57 -2.20 15.79 8.13
C ALA A 57 -3.30 16.80 8.48
N ASN A 58 -4.56 16.47 8.17
CA ASN A 58 -5.70 17.34 8.47
C ASN A 58 -5.98 17.42 9.97
N LEU A 59 -5.81 16.34 10.73
CA LEU A 59 -5.91 16.35 12.19
C LEU A 59 -4.87 17.25 12.85
N ARG A 60 -3.64 17.35 12.29
CA ARG A 60 -2.66 18.31 12.81
C ARG A 60 -3.07 19.75 12.60
N ARG A 61 -3.71 20.05 11.46
CA ARG A 61 -4.22 21.39 11.17
C ARG A 61 -5.47 21.74 12.00
N ARG A 62 -6.25 20.71 12.40
CA ARG A 62 -7.51 20.85 13.15
C ARG A 62 -7.58 19.87 14.31
N PRO A 63 -6.68 19.96 15.32
CA PRO A 63 -6.59 18.98 16.42
C PRO A 63 -7.86 18.91 17.27
N TRP A 64 -8.61 19.99 17.36
CA TRP A 64 -9.90 20.05 18.04
C TRP A 64 -10.96 19.10 17.45
N ALA A 65 -10.84 18.71 16.18
CA ALA A 65 -11.76 17.77 15.54
C ALA A 65 -11.50 16.30 15.91
N ALA A 66 -10.33 15.99 16.50
CA ALA A 66 -9.96 14.61 16.87
C ALA A 66 -10.99 13.94 17.81
N PRO A 67 -11.42 14.54 18.94
CA PRO A 67 -12.38 13.90 19.82
C PRO A 67 -13.75 13.70 19.14
N LEU A 68 -14.18 14.60 18.28
CA LEU A 68 -15.43 14.49 17.53
C LEU A 68 -15.36 13.34 16.51
N LEU A 69 -14.26 13.23 15.76
CA LEU A 69 -14.00 12.15 14.83
C LEU A 69 -14.00 10.79 15.55
N LEU A 70 -13.22 10.67 16.63
CA LEU A 70 -13.13 9.43 17.40
C LEU A 70 -14.48 9.02 17.97
N LEU A 71 -15.26 9.94 18.48
CA LEU A 71 -16.60 9.67 18.99
C LEU A 71 -17.56 9.23 17.88
N SER A 72 -17.49 9.86 16.71
CA SER A 72 -18.29 9.48 15.54
C SER A 72 -17.94 8.06 15.08
N MET A 73 -16.66 7.78 14.88
CA MET A 73 -16.18 6.43 14.52
C MET A 73 -16.58 5.39 15.56
N LEU A 74 -16.45 5.71 16.86
CA LEU A 74 -16.81 4.80 17.95
C LEU A 74 -18.31 4.47 17.95
N ARG A 75 -19.17 5.45 17.72
CA ARG A 75 -20.63 5.23 17.63
C ARG A 75 -20.97 4.35 16.43
N SER A 76 -20.36 4.61 15.27
CA SER A 76 -20.61 3.82 14.05
C SER A 76 -20.13 2.39 14.22
N VAL A 77 -18.88 2.17 14.68
CA VAL A 77 -18.35 0.82 14.85
C VAL A 77 -19.12 0.02 15.91
N ARG A 78 -19.52 0.63 17.01
CA ARG A 78 -20.34 -0.05 18.05
C ARG A 78 -21.72 -0.45 17.55
N ARG A 79 -22.31 0.37 16.66
CA ARG A 79 -23.60 0.05 16.04
C ARG A 79 -23.47 -1.16 15.11
N ALA A 80 -22.52 -1.11 14.17
CA ALA A 80 -22.27 -2.17 13.21
C ALA A 80 -21.79 -3.47 13.88
N ALA A 81 -20.96 -3.38 14.90
CA ALA A 81 -20.45 -4.54 15.66
C ALA A 81 -21.53 -5.35 16.39
N ARG A 82 -22.73 -4.81 16.60
CA ARG A 82 -23.83 -5.57 17.26
C ARG A 82 -24.20 -6.83 16.48
N SER A 83 -24.16 -6.76 15.14
CA SER A 83 -24.50 -7.86 14.25
C SER A 83 -23.28 -8.56 13.65
N ALA A 84 -22.06 -8.13 13.98
CA ALA A 84 -20.83 -8.68 13.46
C ALA A 84 -20.21 -9.72 14.40
N ASP A 85 -19.43 -10.62 13.83
CA ASP A 85 -18.62 -11.58 14.57
C ASP A 85 -17.25 -10.97 14.94
N LEU A 86 -16.70 -10.11 14.05
CA LEU A 86 -15.35 -9.54 14.12
C LEU A 86 -15.31 -8.12 13.54
N VAL A 87 -14.37 -7.30 14.04
CA VAL A 87 -14.04 -5.99 13.47
C VAL A 87 -12.64 -6.04 12.89
N HIS A 88 -12.47 -5.67 11.62
CA HIS A 88 -11.18 -5.51 10.97
C HIS A 88 -10.86 -4.02 10.78
N ALA A 89 -9.88 -3.51 11.48
CA ALA A 89 -9.46 -2.12 11.43
C ALA A 89 -8.21 -1.94 10.55
N HIS A 90 -8.21 -0.95 9.69
CA HIS A 90 -7.05 -0.58 8.88
C HIS A 90 -6.42 0.71 9.42
N TRP A 91 -5.10 0.71 9.63
CA TRP A 91 -4.28 1.76 10.25
C TRP A 91 -4.48 1.90 11.77
N LEU A 92 -3.54 2.58 12.39
CA LEU A 92 -3.46 2.74 13.84
C LEU A 92 -4.63 3.52 14.43
N LEU A 93 -5.13 4.55 13.73
CA LEU A 93 -6.23 5.39 14.23
C LEU A 93 -7.52 4.58 14.39
N THR A 94 -7.84 3.75 13.41
CA THR A 94 -9.04 2.90 13.48
C THR A 94 -8.88 1.79 14.50
N ALA A 95 -7.66 1.25 14.67
CA ALA A 95 -7.35 0.28 15.73
C ALA A 95 -7.62 0.84 17.12
N ALA A 96 -7.23 2.12 17.35
CA ALA A 96 -7.49 2.81 18.61
C ALA A 96 -8.99 2.92 18.94
N VAL A 97 -9.84 2.98 17.93
CA VAL A 97 -11.32 3.03 18.09
C VAL A 97 -11.92 1.62 18.18
N ALA A 98 -11.51 0.72 17.29
CA ALA A 98 -12.05 -0.63 17.16
C ALA A 98 -11.89 -1.45 18.45
N ARG A 99 -10.84 -1.21 19.26
CA ARG A 99 -10.63 -1.85 20.57
C ARG A 99 -11.81 -1.72 21.55
N PHE A 100 -12.72 -0.78 21.29
CA PHE A 100 -13.92 -0.53 22.09
C PHE A 100 -15.21 -1.04 21.42
N ALA A 101 -15.11 -1.80 20.34
CA ALA A 101 -16.26 -2.34 19.61
C ALA A 101 -16.99 -3.48 20.37
N GLY A 102 -16.33 -4.10 21.35
CA GLY A 102 -16.89 -5.23 22.11
C GLY A 102 -16.91 -6.56 21.35
N LYS A 103 -16.07 -6.67 20.32
CA LYS A 103 -15.88 -7.87 19.47
C LYS A 103 -14.39 -8.15 19.29
N PRO A 104 -14.00 -9.38 18.89
CA PRO A 104 -12.64 -9.64 18.42
C PRO A 104 -12.21 -8.62 17.38
N VAL A 105 -10.97 -8.14 17.47
CA VAL A 105 -10.43 -7.09 16.57
C VAL A 105 -9.19 -7.61 15.86
N VAL A 106 -9.23 -7.62 14.55
CA VAL A 106 -8.03 -7.75 13.69
C VAL A 106 -7.62 -6.38 13.20
N VAL A 107 -6.32 -6.12 13.15
CA VAL A 107 -5.79 -4.83 12.68
C VAL A 107 -4.79 -5.07 11.56
N THR A 108 -4.93 -4.37 10.44
CA THR A 108 -3.90 -4.33 9.38
C THR A 108 -3.21 -2.97 9.35
N LEU A 109 -1.87 -3.00 9.42
CA LEU A 109 -1.01 -1.83 9.29
C LEU A 109 -0.30 -1.81 7.94
N HIS A 110 -0.40 -0.67 7.26
CA HIS A 110 0.10 -0.50 5.89
C HIS A 110 1.41 0.28 5.81
N GLY A 111 1.94 0.74 6.94
CA GLY A 111 3.25 1.41 7.02
C GLY A 111 3.35 2.73 6.27
N SER A 112 2.23 3.30 5.83
CA SER A 112 2.23 4.51 5.04
C SER A 112 2.74 5.71 5.85
N GLY A 113 3.89 6.23 5.46
CA GLY A 113 4.29 7.58 5.80
C GLY A 113 3.46 8.54 4.96
N SER A 114 2.44 9.19 5.53
CA SER A 114 1.87 10.37 4.90
C SER A 114 2.90 11.49 4.92
N ALA A 115 2.93 12.33 3.88
CA ALA A 115 3.62 13.60 3.93
C ALA A 115 3.22 14.32 5.21
N GLY A 116 4.12 14.40 6.18
CA GLY A 116 3.81 15.00 7.46
C GLY A 116 4.12 14.15 8.70
N GLY A 117 4.80 12.99 8.61
CA GLY A 117 5.47 12.37 9.78
C GLY A 117 4.59 11.63 10.78
N PHE A 118 3.42 11.10 10.42
CA PHE A 118 2.69 10.14 11.25
C PHE A 118 2.68 8.78 10.52
N SER A 119 3.81 8.08 10.58
CA SER A 119 3.90 6.69 10.17
C SER A 119 3.58 5.80 11.37
N ASP A 120 2.75 4.77 11.16
CA ASP A 120 2.51 3.73 12.18
C ASP A 120 3.82 3.15 12.70
N VAL A 121 4.80 2.98 11.80
CA VAL A 121 6.17 2.54 12.09
C VAL A 121 6.91 3.52 12.99
N GLU A 122 6.85 4.81 12.68
CA GLU A 122 7.54 5.84 13.46
C GLU A 122 6.96 5.97 14.88
N LEU A 123 5.62 5.88 14.98
CA LEU A 123 4.98 5.89 16.30
C LEU A 123 5.36 4.65 17.12
N ALA A 124 5.42 3.48 16.50
CA ALA A 124 5.85 2.25 17.18
C ALA A 124 7.27 2.37 17.72
N ARG A 125 8.18 2.97 16.96
CA ARG A 125 9.57 3.21 17.38
C ARG A 125 9.68 4.27 18.48
N LYS A 126 8.97 5.42 18.35
CA LYS A 126 9.05 6.53 19.29
C LYS A 126 8.27 6.32 20.59
N ARG A 127 7.15 5.57 20.54
CA ARG A 127 6.22 5.38 21.66
C ARG A 127 5.76 3.92 21.78
N PRO A 128 6.68 2.96 21.97
CA PRO A 128 6.34 1.53 21.97
C PRO A 128 5.32 1.16 23.04
N GLY A 129 5.37 1.77 24.22
CA GLY A 129 4.41 1.56 25.30
C GLY A 129 2.98 1.98 24.94
N LEU A 130 2.84 3.12 24.23
CA LEU A 130 1.53 3.57 23.75
C LEU A 130 0.97 2.59 22.71
N VAL A 131 1.80 2.19 21.76
CA VAL A 131 1.38 1.26 20.70
C VAL A 131 1.01 -0.09 21.32
N ARG A 132 1.80 -0.64 22.24
CA ARG A 132 1.44 -1.86 23.00
C ARG A 132 0.10 -1.72 23.71
N MET A 133 -0.16 -0.59 24.36
CA MET A 133 -1.44 -0.32 25.00
C MET A 133 -2.59 -0.32 23.98
N LEU A 134 -2.40 0.26 22.80
CA LEU A 134 -3.44 0.30 21.76
C LEU A 134 -3.79 -1.10 21.25
N PHE A 135 -2.78 -1.97 21.08
CA PHE A 135 -2.97 -3.31 20.53
C PHE A 135 -3.28 -4.40 21.58
N ARG A 136 -3.26 -4.07 22.87
CA ARG A 136 -3.49 -5.06 23.95
C ARG A 136 -4.79 -5.88 23.82
N ARG A 137 -5.79 -5.34 23.12
CA ARG A 137 -7.09 -5.99 22.87
C ARG A 137 -7.26 -6.45 21.43
N ALA A 138 -6.22 -6.39 20.61
CA ALA A 138 -6.26 -6.94 19.26
C ALA A 138 -6.17 -8.48 19.36
N SER A 139 -7.07 -9.17 18.67
CA SER A 139 -7.07 -10.63 18.54
C SER A 139 -6.13 -11.11 17.43
N GLY A 140 -5.73 -10.21 16.51
CA GLY A 140 -4.76 -10.45 15.46
C GLY A 140 -4.22 -9.13 14.92
N VAL A 141 -2.93 -9.10 14.58
CA VAL A 141 -2.28 -7.93 13.96
C VAL A 141 -1.58 -8.38 12.68
N ILE A 142 -1.94 -7.76 11.59
CA ILE A 142 -1.39 -8.00 10.25
C ILE A 142 -0.51 -6.80 9.88
N CYS A 143 0.67 -7.06 9.35
CA CYS A 143 1.55 -6.07 8.73
C CYS A 143 1.78 -6.43 7.27
N VAL A 144 1.80 -5.44 6.37
CA VAL A 144 1.92 -5.70 4.93
C VAL A 144 3.36 -6.01 4.49
N SER A 145 4.34 -5.85 5.36
CA SER A 145 5.75 -6.17 5.12
C SER A 145 6.50 -6.47 6.42
N GLU A 146 7.66 -7.09 6.33
CA GLU A 146 8.57 -7.30 7.46
C GLU A 146 9.11 -5.96 7.99
N THR A 147 9.31 -4.99 7.12
CA THR A 147 9.71 -3.62 7.49
C THR A 147 8.70 -2.99 8.47
N VAL A 148 7.40 -3.16 8.22
CA VAL A 148 6.34 -2.69 9.13
C VAL A 148 6.30 -3.57 10.38
N ALA A 149 6.38 -4.88 10.22
CA ALA A 149 6.33 -5.87 11.31
C ALA A 149 7.45 -5.69 12.32
N ALA A 150 8.68 -5.45 11.87
CA ALA A 150 9.85 -5.26 12.74
C ALA A 150 9.63 -4.13 13.76
N ALA A 151 9.03 -3.02 13.34
CA ALA A 151 8.76 -1.90 14.24
C ALA A 151 7.73 -2.26 15.34
N LEU A 152 6.76 -3.13 15.05
CA LEU A 152 5.78 -3.58 16.03
C LEU A 152 6.34 -4.66 16.94
N ARG A 153 7.16 -5.56 16.40
CA ARG A 153 7.84 -6.59 17.22
C ARG A 153 8.76 -5.96 18.26
N THR A 154 9.45 -4.85 17.91
CA THR A 154 10.25 -4.10 18.91
C THR A 154 9.39 -3.48 20.02
N ALA A 155 8.11 -3.20 19.75
CA ALA A 155 7.14 -2.80 20.76
C ALA A 155 6.52 -3.99 21.54
N GLY A 156 6.94 -5.24 21.26
CA GLY A 156 6.44 -6.46 21.91
C GLY A 156 5.05 -6.87 21.44
N ILE A 157 4.72 -6.62 20.18
CA ILE A 157 3.43 -7.00 19.57
C ILE A 157 3.68 -8.19 18.64
N GLU A 158 2.91 -9.25 18.81
CA GLU A 158 2.89 -10.37 17.87
C GLU A 158 2.18 -9.95 16.60
N VAL A 159 2.78 -10.24 15.44
CA VAL A 159 2.27 -9.84 14.14
C VAL A 159 2.44 -10.95 13.11
N VAL A 160 1.47 -11.04 12.22
CA VAL A 160 1.54 -11.88 11.01
C VAL A 160 1.81 -10.96 9.81
N VAL A 161 2.77 -11.32 8.97
CA VAL A 161 3.03 -10.55 7.75
C VAL A 161 2.18 -11.11 6.62
N ILE A 162 1.25 -10.32 6.13
CA ILE A 162 0.41 -10.63 4.96
C ILE A 162 0.53 -9.45 4.00
N PRO A 163 1.16 -9.61 2.84
CA PRO A 163 1.33 -8.52 1.87
C PRO A 163 -0.02 -8.05 1.31
N ASN A 164 -0.04 -6.90 0.67
CA ASN A 164 -1.19 -6.53 -0.15
C ASN A 164 -1.27 -7.47 -1.36
N GLY A 165 -2.50 -7.80 -1.77
CA GLY A 165 -2.73 -8.59 -2.96
C GLY A 165 -2.59 -7.75 -4.24
N VAL A 166 -2.13 -8.40 -5.31
CA VAL A 166 -2.11 -7.85 -6.66
C VAL A 166 -2.80 -8.81 -7.63
N ARG A 167 -3.35 -8.26 -8.70
CA ARG A 167 -3.87 -9.06 -9.80
C ARG A 167 -2.70 -9.66 -10.59
N ILE A 168 -2.73 -10.94 -10.81
CA ILE A 168 -1.80 -11.62 -11.70
C ILE A 168 -2.52 -11.83 -13.03
N PRO A 169 -2.16 -11.14 -14.11
CA PRO A 169 -2.80 -11.36 -15.41
C PRO A 169 -2.45 -12.74 -15.96
N ASP A 170 -3.39 -13.38 -16.68
CA ASP A 170 -3.13 -14.68 -17.31
C ASP A 170 -2.09 -14.53 -18.43
N GLU A 171 -2.25 -13.51 -19.25
CA GLU A 171 -1.34 -13.15 -20.32
C GLU A 171 -0.85 -11.71 -20.16
N VAL A 172 0.34 -11.43 -20.63
CA VAL A 172 0.93 -10.10 -20.65
C VAL A 172 1.45 -9.81 -22.05
N GLY A 173 1.01 -8.70 -22.62
CA GLY A 173 1.46 -8.23 -23.93
C GLY A 173 2.94 -7.86 -23.96
N ALA A 174 3.51 -7.74 -25.16
CA ALA A 174 4.84 -7.20 -25.35
C ALA A 174 4.91 -5.71 -24.92
N PRO A 175 6.06 -5.25 -24.39
CA PRO A 175 6.27 -3.83 -24.12
C PRO A 175 6.12 -2.97 -25.37
N ALA A 176 5.84 -1.69 -25.17
CA ALA A 176 5.72 -0.72 -26.26
C ALA A 176 7.06 -0.48 -26.98
N GLU A 177 6.95 -0.14 -28.26
CA GLU A 177 8.04 0.42 -29.06
C GLU A 177 7.62 1.83 -29.51
N PRO A 178 8.42 2.87 -29.22
CA PRO A 178 9.70 2.83 -28.49
C PRO A 178 9.55 2.46 -27.00
N PRO A 179 10.66 2.05 -26.34
CA PRO A 179 10.64 1.64 -24.93
C PRO A 179 10.11 2.72 -23.99
N GLU A 180 9.25 2.35 -23.04
CA GLU A 180 8.66 3.24 -22.05
C GLU A 180 9.18 2.91 -20.64
N VAL A 181 9.64 3.94 -19.91
CA VAL A 181 9.97 3.87 -18.48
C VAL A 181 8.77 4.37 -17.71
N LEU A 182 8.16 3.54 -16.88
CA LEU A 182 6.93 3.88 -16.17
C LEU A 182 7.18 4.18 -14.68
N TYR A 183 6.59 5.26 -14.22
CA TYR A 183 6.38 5.54 -12.80
C TYR A 183 4.89 5.63 -12.49
N VAL A 184 4.45 4.93 -11.45
CA VAL A 184 3.09 4.99 -10.92
C VAL A 184 3.13 5.38 -9.44
N GLY A 185 2.53 6.50 -9.09
CA GLY A 185 2.48 6.91 -7.70
C GLY A 185 2.22 8.40 -7.47
N ARG A 186 2.06 8.76 -6.20
CA ARG A 186 1.88 10.17 -5.82
C ARG A 186 3.11 11.00 -6.16
N LEU A 187 2.90 12.19 -6.71
CA LEU A 187 3.96 13.15 -6.98
C LEU A 187 4.22 14.00 -5.74
N SER A 188 4.97 13.45 -4.78
CA SER A 188 5.25 14.08 -3.49
C SER A 188 6.72 13.85 -3.05
N PRO A 189 7.26 14.71 -2.16
CA PRO A 189 8.67 14.67 -1.78
C PRO A 189 9.12 13.31 -1.23
N GLU A 190 8.27 12.63 -0.48
CA GLU A 190 8.57 11.31 0.09
C GLU A 190 8.68 10.20 -0.98
N LYS A 191 8.25 10.47 -2.21
CA LYS A 191 8.36 9.55 -3.35
C LYS A 191 9.59 9.80 -4.22
N ASN A 192 10.44 10.76 -3.84
CA ASN A 192 11.68 11.11 -4.54
C ASN A 192 11.48 11.37 -6.04
N VAL A 193 10.45 12.18 -6.36
CA VAL A 193 10.10 12.54 -7.75
C VAL A 193 11.20 13.35 -8.40
N ASP A 194 11.93 14.16 -7.66
CA ASP A 194 13.13 14.88 -8.07
C ASP A 194 14.20 13.93 -8.59
N THR A 195 14.57 12.94 -7.80
CA THR A 195 15.52 11.89 -8.18
C THR A 195 15.06 11.11 -9.42
N LEU A 196 13.74 10.85 -9.54
CA LEU A 196 13.17 10.19 -10.72
C LEU A 196 13.40 11.02 -11.98
N VAL A 197 13.05 12.31 -11.95
CA VAL A 197 13.16 13.20 -13.09
C VAL A 197 14.62 13.41 -13.50
N ASP A 198 15.49 13.63 -12.53
CA ASP A 198 16.93 13.81 -12.77
C ASP A 198 17.56 12.55 -13.38
N ALA A 199 17.07 11.37 -13.00
CA ALA A 199 17.60 10.10 -13.50
C ALA A 199 17.11 9.75 -14.90
N VAL A 200 15.81 9.86 -15.16
CA VAL A 200 15.18 9.20 -16.33
C VAL A 200 14.20 10.10 -17.10
N GLY A 201 14.15 11.40 -16.83
CA GLY A 201 13.23 12.32 -17.49
C GLY A 201 13.35 12.36 -19.01
N ASP A 202 14.53 12.06 -19.56
CA ASP A 202 14.83 12.01 -20.99
C ASP A 202 14.80 10.60 -21.61
N LEU A 203 14.44 9.56 -20.83
CA LEU A 203 14.48 8.16 -21.25
C LEU A 203 13.09 7.58 -21.57
N GLY A 204 12.18 8.39 -22.11
CA GLY A 204 10.81 7.92 -22.41
C GLY A 204 9.97 7.70 -21.13
N LEU A 205 10.11 8.60 -20.15
CA LEU A 205 9.39 8.54 -18.87
C LEU A 205 7.90 8.80 -19.07
N VAL A 206 7.08 7.83 -18.68
CA VAL A 206 5.63 7.93 -18.54
C VAL A 206 5.26 7.97 -17.06
N VAL A 207 4.46 8.95 -16.64
CA VAL A 207 4.11 9.15 -15.24
C VAL A 207 2.60 9.11 -15.05
N ALA A 208 2.12 8.12 -14.29
CA ALA A 208 0.75 8.05 -13.82
C ALA A 208 0.68 8.43 -12.34
N GLY A 209 0.16 9.61 -12.07
CA GLY A 209 0.06 10.12 -10.71
C GLY A 209 -0.12 11.63 -10.64
N ASP A 210 -0.50 12.09 -9.46
CA ASP A 210 -0.72 13.50 -9.17
C ASP A 210 -0.16 13.85 -7.78
N GLY A 211 0.06 15.12 -7.53
CA GLY A 211 0.55 15.58 -6.24
C GLY A 211 1.24 16.95 -6.28
N PRO A 212 1.77 17.40 -5.14
CA PRO A 212 2.35 18.74 -5.03
C PRO A 212 3.59 18.98 -5.92
N LEU A 213 4.27 17.90 -6.35
CA LEU A 213 5.44 17.98 -7.24
C LEU A 213 5.09 17.75 -8.72
N ARG A 214 3.82 17.88 -9.12
CA ARG A 214 3.40 17.74 -10.51
C ARG A 214 4.14 18.72 -11.45
N HIS A 215 4.52 19.87 -10.95
CA HIS A 215 5.27 20.88 -11.72
C HIS A 215 6.64 20.38 -12.20
N LEU A 216 7.23 19.35 -11.57
CA LEU A 216 8.45 18.68 -12.02
C LEU A 216 8.21 17.75 -13.22
N VAL A 217 6.94 17.34 -13.44
CA VAL A 217 6.53 16.42 -14.50
C VAL A 217 5.26 16.97 -15.16
N PRO A 218 5.36 18.03 -15.97
CA PRO A 218 4.18 18.70 -16.56
C PRO A 218 3.30 17.73 -17.38
N ASP A 219 3.93 16.78 -18.07
CA ASP A 219 3.28 15.80 -18.96
C ASP A 219 2.72 14.58 -18.21
N ALA A 220 2.75 14.57 -16.86
CA ALA A 220 2.16 13.47 -16.09
C ALA A 220 0.67 13.31 -16.42
N LEU A 221 0.22 12.06 -16.56
CA LEU A 221 -1.17 11.71 -16.91
C LEU A 221 -2.18 12.11 -15.81
N GLY A 222 -1.68 12.46 -14.61
CA GLY A 222 -2.52 12.71 -13.46
C GLY A 222 -2.99 11.43 -12.78
N ALA A 223 -4.02 11.56 -11.96
CA ALA A 223 -4.69 10.41 -11.35
C ALA A 223 -5.56 9.72 -12.42
N VAL A 224 -5.17 8.52 -12.81
CA VAL A 224 -5.86 7.71 -13.82
C VAL A 224 -6.62 6.55 -13.15
N PRO A 225 -7.69 6.02 -13.80
CA PRO A 225 -8.35 4.80 -13.33
C PRO A 225 -7.37 3.62 -13.24
N HIS A 226 -7.63 2.66 -12.34
CA HIS A 226 -6.73 1.51 -12.15
C HIS A 226 -6.58 0.66 -13.43
N ALA A 227 -7.65 0.51 -14.21
CA ALA A 227 -7.58 -0.15 -15.51
C ALA A 227 -6.59 0.52 -16.49
N GLU A 228 -6.40 1.83 -16.38
CA GLU A 228 -5.38 2.53 -17.17
C GLU A 228 -3.98 2.27 -16.63
N VAL A 229 -3.80 2.18 -15.29
CA VAL A 229 -2.53 1.73 -14.69
C VAL A 229 -2.14 0.35 -15.22
N GLU A 230 -3.07 -0.58 -15.31
CA GLU A 230 -2.82 -1.92 -15.87
C GLU A 230 -2.37 -1.85 -17.34
N ARG A 231 -3.01 -1.02 -18.17
CA ARG A 231 -2.57 -0.81 -19.58
C ARG A 231 -1.17 -0.21 -19.67
N LEU A 232 -0.86 0.73 -18.78
CA LEU A 232 0.48 1.32 -18.72
C LEU A 232 1.51 0.27 -18.29
N LEU A 233 1.16 -0.60 -17.34
CA LEU A 233 2.01 -1.73 -16.94
C LEU A 233 2.21 -2.74 -18.08
N GLU A 234 1.19 -3.00 -18.89
CA GLU A 234 1.32 -3.85 -20.09
C GLU A 234 2.29 -3.25 -21.13
N ARG A 235 2.33 -1.94 -21.24
CA ARG A 235 3.20 -1.24 -22.20
C ARG A 235 4.60 -1.00 -21.67
N ALA A 236 4.76 -0.87 -20.38
CA ALA A 236 6.04 -0.51 -19.77
C ALA A 236 7.17 -1.47 -20.14
N THR A 237 8.33 -0.94 -20.45
CA THR A 237 9.57 -1.69 -20.63
C THR A 237 10.28 -1.89 -19.30
N VAL A 238 10.29 -0.85 -18.47
CA VAL A 238 10.89 -0.82 -17.11
C VAL A 238 9.97 -0.02 -16.19
N VAL A 239 9.82 -0.45 -14.97
CA VAL A 239 9.08 0.32 -13.93
C VAL A 239 10.06 0.82 -12.87
N VAL A 240 9.93 2.09 -12.46
CA VAL A 240 10.82 2.72 -11.49
C VAL A 240 10.09 2.97 -10.18
N ALA A 241 10.70 2.56 -9.05
CA ALA A 241 10.21 2.77 -7.69
C ALA A 241 11.28 3.47 -6.82
N PRO A 242 11.43 4.80 -6.89
CA PRO A 242 12.55 5.52 -6.29
C PRO A 242 12.39 5.80 -4.79
N CYS A 243 11.28 5.39 -4.16
CA CYS A 243 10.95 5.69 -2.77
C CYS A 243 11.59 4.72 -1.78
N GLU A 244 12.51 5.18 -0.93
CA GLU A 244 13.14 4.37 0.12
C GLU A 244 12.25 4.09 1.34
N ARG A 245 11.06 4.67 1.41
CA ARG A 245 10.15 4.57 2.56
C ARG A 245 8.83 3.89 2.25
N GLU A 246 8.84 2.98 1.30
CA GLU A 246 7.63 2.22 1.00
C GLU A 246 7.23 1.29 2.16
N GLY A 247 5.94 1.29 2.47
CA GLY A 247 5.37 0.34 3.42
C GLY A 247 5.16 -1.04 2.80
N PHE A 248 4.89 -1.09 1.48
CA PHE A 248 4.78 -2.32 0.69
C PHE A 248 5.37 -2.14 -0.71
N GLY A 249 5.00 -1.08 -1.44
CA GLY A 249 5.42 -0.88 -2.83
C GLY A 249 4.42 -1.48 -3.83
N LEU A 250 3.15 -1.12 -3.71
CA LEU A 250 2.07 -1.71 -4.52
C LEU A 250 2.35 -1.61 -6.02
N ALA A 251 2.75 -0.45 -6.53
CA ALA A 251 3.06 -0.26 -7.95
C ALA A 251 4.21 -1.17 -8.43
N ALA A 252 5.23 -1.39 -7.58
CA ALA A 252 6.32 -2.31 -7.91
C ALA A 252 5.83 -3.77 -7.91
N ALA A 253 4.98 -4.16 -6.94
CA ALA A 253 4.38 -5.49 -6.91
C ALA A 253 3.46 -5.75 -8.13
N GLU A 254 2.70 -4.75 -8.55
CA GLU A 254 1.89 -4.80 -9.76
C GLU A 254 2.77 -4.93 -11.02
N ALA A 255 3.86 -4.14 -11.12
CA ALA A 255 4.82 -4.28 -12.21
C ALA A 255 5.40 -5.70 -12.30
N MET A 256 5.79 -6.26 -11.16
CA MET A 256 6.27 -7.65 -11.08
C MET A 256 5.20 -8.65 -11.55
N ALA A 257 3.93 -8.45 -11.18
CA ALA A 257 2.81 -9.28 -11.63
C ALA A 257 2.62 -9.25 -13.15
N PHE A 258 2.90 -8.12 -13.78
CA PHE A 258 2.92 -7.94 -15.23
C PHE A 258 4.24 -8.38 -15.89
N GLY A 259 5.16 -9.00 -15.14
CA GLY A 259 6.45 -9.44 -15.66
C GLY A 259 7.33 -8.27 -16.13
N ARG A 260 7.15 -7.10 -15.56
CA ARG A 260 7.99 -5.93 -15.86
C ARG A 260 9.12 -5.83 -14.84
N PRO A 261 10.38 -5.74 -15.29
CA PRO A 261 11.50 -5.55 -14.39
C PRO A 261 11.37 -4.20 -13.66
N VAL A 262 11.68 -4.22 -12.37
CA VAL A 262 11.60 -3.03 -11.51
C VAL A 262 13.00 -2.55 -11.18
N VAL A 263 13.24 -1.24 -11.32
CA VAL A 263 14.40 -0.57 -10.71
C VAL A 263 13.91 0.15 -9.46
N ALA A 264 14.37 -0.28 -8.30
CA ALA A 264 13.87 0.20 -7.02
C ALA A 264 14.97 0.77 -6.13
N ALA A 265 14.64 1.80 -5.34
CA ALA A 265 15.52 2.24 -4.28
C ALA A 265 15.68 1.17 -3.19
N ALA A 266 16.92 0.91 -2.76
CA ALA A 266 17.25 -0.07 -1.73
C ALA A 266 16.82 0.43 -0.34
N GLY A 267 15.51 0.39 -0.07
CA GLY A 267 14.96 0.87 1.20
C GLY A 267 13.54 0.39 1.47
N GLY A 268 13.17 0.39 2.76
CA GLY A 268 11.84 0.00 3.18
C GLY A 268 11.44 -1.40 2.70
N ALA A 269 10.16 -1.56 2.37
CA ALA A 269 9.64 -2.83 1.89
C ALA A 269 10.11 -3.21 0.47
N LEU A 270 10.72 -2.29 -0.28
CA LEU A 270 11.27 -2.61 -1.61
C LEU A 270 12.44 -3.61 -1.53
N LEU A 271 13.20 -3.61 -0.42
CA LEU A 271 14.23 -4.62 -0.15
C LEU A 271 13.67 -6.04 0.01
N GLU A 272 12.40 -6.16 0.40
CA GLU A 272 11.72 -7.45 0.57
C GLU A 272 11.01 -7.87 -0.72
N LEU A 273 10.58 -6.87 -1.49
CA LEU A 273 9.81 -7.05 -2.71
C LEU A 273 10.70 -7.48 -3.86
N VAL A 274 11.77 -6.70 -4.10
CA VAL A 274 12.69 -6.89 -5.22
C VAL A 274 13.93 -7.67 -4.72
N ALA A 275 14.20 -8.80 -5.33
CA ALA A 275 15.46 -9.51 -5.17
C ALA A 275 16.43 -8.98 -6.25
N ASP A 276 17.52 -8.35 -5.77
CA ASP A 276 18.49 -7.69 -6.65
C ASP A 276 19.12 -8.67 -7.63
N GLU A 277 19.22 -8.27 -8.91
CA GLU A 277 19.74 -9.07 -10.04
C GLU A 277 18.92 -10.36 -10.35
N GLU A 278 17.84 -10.62 -9.59
CA GLU A 278 16.97 -11.79 -9.79
C GLU A 278 15.58 -11.37 -10.30
N THR A 279 14.90 -10.43 -9.61
CA THR A 279 13.55 -9.98 -9.97
C THR A 279 13.46 -8.50 -10.32
N GLY A 280 14.59 -7.81 -10.33
CA GLY A 280 14.74 -6.39 -10.62
C GLY A 280 16.12 -5.92 -10.23
N LEU A 281 16.32 -4.62 -10.20
CA LEU A 281 17.58 -4.01 -9.79
C LEU A 281 17.35 -3.09 -8.59
N LEU A 282 18.21 -3.18 -7.59
CA LEU A 282 18.22 -2.28 -6.43
C LEU A 282 19.35 -1.25 -6.58
N VAL A 283 19.01 0.02 -6.33
CA VAL A 283 19.96 1.13 -6.38
C VAL A 283 19.99 1.87 -5.06
N PRO A 284 21.09 2.55 -4.70
CA PRO A 284 21.14 3.38 -3.51
C PRO A 284 20.01 4.43 -3.52
N PRO A 285 19.35 4.68 -2.38
CA PRO A 285 18.30 5.70 -2.30
C PRO A 285 18.83 7.09 -2.68
N ARG A 286 18.02 7.85 -3.43
CA ARG A 286 18.33 9.22 -3.87
C ARG A 286 19.60 9.36 -4.72
N ASP A 287 20.04 8.29 -5.33
CA ASP A 287 21.15 8.28 -6.29
C ASP A 287 20.59 8.26 -7.72
N ALA A 288 20.44 9.45 -8.31
CA ALA A 288 19.94 9.60 -9.67
C ALA A 288 20.87 8.97 -10.72
N GLN A 289 22.20 8.98 -10.48
CA GLN A 289 23.15 8.39 -11.39
C GLN A 289 23.07 6.86 -11.41
N ALA A 290 22.99 6.23 -10.22
CA ALA A 290 22.80 4.78 -10.12
C ALA A 290 21.44 4.35 -10.70
N LEU A 291 20.38 5.13 -10.44
CA LEU A 291 19.05 4.87 -10.99
C LEU A 291 19.07 4.92 -12.52
N ARG A 292 19.69 5.96 -13.10
CA ARG A 292 19.85 6.10 -14.55
C ARG A 292 20.60 4.92 -15.15
N ALA A 293 21.75 4.57 -14.57
CA ALA A 293 22.59 3.48 -15.07
C ALA A 293 21.82 2.13 -15.06
N ALA A 294 21.07 1.85 -14.01
CA ALA A 294 20.25 0.63 -13.91
C ALA A 294 19.12 0.60 -14.96
N VAL A 295 18.44 1.72 -15.16
CA VAL A 295 17.39 1.82 -16.21
C VAL A 295 18.01 1.66 -17.60
N GLN A 296 19.11 2.35 -17.91
CA GLN A 296 19.81 2.23 -19.21
C GLN A 296 20.27 0.80 -19.47
N ARG A 297 20.78 0.10 -18.45
CA ARG A 297 21.16 -1.31 -18.56
C ARG A 297 19.98 -2.17 -18.97
N LEU A 298 18.80 -1.97 -18.35
CA LEU A 298 17.59 -2.69 -18.74
C LEU A 298 17.06 -2.29 -20.11
N LEU A 299 17.17 -1.03 -20.51
CA LEU A 299 16.76 -0.60 -21.85
C LEU A 299 17.63 -1.21 -22.95
N ALA A 300 18.93 -1.39 -22.68
CA ALA A 300 19.91 -1.93 -23.64
C ALA A 300 19.88 -3.44 -23.77
N ASP A 301 19.46 -4.20 -22.74
CA ASP A 301 19.53 -5.66 -22.68
C ASP A 301 18.15 -6.31 -22.58
N ALA A 302 17.61 -6.76 -23.71
CA ALA A 302 16.32 -7.43 -23.79
C ALA A 302 16.30 -8.77 -23.04
N GLY A 303 17.39 -9.55 -23.14
CA GLY A 303 17.47 -10.84 -22.46
C GLY A 303 17.47 -10.68 -20.93
N LEU A 304 18.13 -9.66 -20.41
CA LEU A 304 18.10 -9.33 -19.00
C LEU A 304 16.69 -8.95 -18.55
N ARG A 305 15.99 -8.11 -19.34
CA ARG A 305 14.60 -7.73 -19.04
C ARG A 305 13.67 -8.92 -18.98
N GLU A 306 13.74 -9.81 -19.96
CA GLU A 306 12.91 -11.01 -20.02
C GLU A 306 13.16 -11.94 -18.82
N ARG A 307 14.42 -12.17 -18.49
CA ARG A 307 14.78 -13.01 -17.35
C ARG A 307 14.27 -12.42 -16.03
N LEU A 308 14.60 -11.16 -15.73
CA LEU A 308 14.17 -10.51 -14.49
C LEU A 308 12.65 -10.37 -14.40
N GLY A 309 11.99 -10.09 -15.53
CA GLY A 309 10.52 -9.98 -15.58
C GLY A 309 9.83 -11.32 -15.34
N ALA A 310 10.32 -12.42 -15.89
CA ALA A 310 9.78 -13.76 -15.67
C ALA A 310 9.90 -14.18 -14.19
N GLU A 311 11.07 -13.99 -13.59
CA GLU A 311 11.29 -14.27 -12.17
C GLU A 311 10.45 -13.36 -11.26
N ALA A 312 10.34 -12.07 -11.62
CA ALA A 312 9.48 -11.12 -10.90
C ALA A 312 8.01 -11.59 -10.90
N ARG A 313 7.51 -12.04 -12.06
CA ARG A 313 6.13 -12.52 -12.18
C ARG A 313 5.89 -13.80 -11.39
N THR A 314 6.84 -14.72 -11.39
CA THR A 314 6.79 -15.95 -10.59
C THR A 314 6.70 -15.60 -9.10
N ARG A 315 7.61 -14.75 -8.62
CA ARG A 315 7.60 -14.28 -7.23
C ARG A 315 6.30 -13.55 -6.86
N ALA A 316 5.77 -12.69 -7.76
CA ALA A 316 4.52 -11.98 -7.52
C ALA A 316 3.33 -12.95 -7.39
N ARG A 317 3.24 -13.97 -8.25
CA ARG A 317 2.20 -15.00 -8.20
C ARG A 317 2.22 -15.76 -6.89
N GLU A 318 3.40 -16.20 -6.47
CA GLU A 318 3.56 -17.01 -5.27
C GLU A 318 3.30 -16.24 -3.97
N ARG A 319 3.70 -14.98 -3.92
CA ARG A 319 3.70 -14.22 -2.66
C ARG A 319 2.59 -13.18 -2.55
N PHE A 320 2.15 -12.59 -3.66
CA PHE A 320 1.28 -11.43 -3.69
C PHE A 320 -0.04 -11.68 -4.42
N GLY A 321 -0.25 -12.86 -5.02
CA GLY A 321 -1.51 -13.23 -5.64
C GLY A 321 -2.67 -13.19 -4.63
N TRP A 322 -3.82 -12.66 -5.04
CA TRP A 322 -4.97 -12.44 -4.16
C TRP A 322 -5.42 -13.69 -3.42
N ASP A 323 -5.40 -14.87 -4.04
CA ASP A 323 -5.88 -16.08 -3.38
C ASP A 323 -5.08 -16.41 -2.12
N ALA A 324 -3.74 -16.38 -2.22
CA ALA A 324 -2.87 -16.63 -1.07
C ALA A 324 -3.03 -15.56 0.03
N VAL A 325 -3.19 -14.29 -0.35
CA VAL A 325 -3.41 -13.17 0.59
C VAL A 325 -4.73 -13.34 1.34
N ILE A 326 -5.81 -13.66 0.61
CA ILE A 326 -7.14 -13.84 1.21
C ILE A 326 -7.19 -15.07 2.10
N ASP A 327 -6.60 -16.22 1.69
CA ASP A 327 -6.57 -17.43 2.51
C ASP A 327 -5.85 -17.20 3.85
N ARG A 328 -4.73 -16.48 3.83
CA ARG A 328 -3.99 -16.09 5.03
C ARG A 328 -4.77 -15.12 5.91
N THR A 329 -5.48 -14.16 5.31
CA THR A 329 -6.34 -13.22 6.05
C THR A 329 -7.49 -13.95 6.73
N LEU A 330 -8.13 -14.90 6.04
CA LEU A 330 -9.18 -15.74 6.60
C LEU A 330 -8.67 -16.63 7.74
N ALA A 331 -7.44 -17.12 7.68
CA ALA A 331 -6.82 -17.85 8.77
C ALA A 331 -6.71 -16.99 10.04
N VAL A 332 -6.23 -15.75 9.90
CA VAL A 332 -6.18 -14.79 11.04
C VAL A 332 -7.58 -14.50 11.60
N TYR A 333 -8.61 -14.39 10.74
CA TYR A 333 -9.98 -14.20 11.22
C TYR A 333 -10.48 -15.40 12.05
N ARG A 334 -10.23 -16.63 11.57
CA ARG A 334 -10.61 -17.87 12.31
C ARG A 334 -9.91 -17.95 13.66
N GLU A 335 -8.62 -17.66 13.70
CA GLU A 335 -7.85 -17.62 14.95
C GLU A 335 -8.37 -16.55 15.91
N ALA A 336 -8.70 -15.35 15.40
CA ALA A 336 -9.25 -14.27 16.21
C ALA A 336 -10.63 -14.60 16.81
N LEU A 337 -11.44 -15.41 16.12
CA LEU A 337 -12.75 -15.86 16.60
C LEU A 337 -12.66 -17.04 17.57
N ALA A 338 -11.57 -17.80 17.55
CA ALA A 338 -11.35 -18.94 18.44
C ALA A 338 -10.80 -18.55 19.81
N ARG A 339 -10.28 -17.32 19.96
CA ARG A 339 -9.77 -16.75 21.22
C ARG A 339 -10.89 -16.16 22.07
#